data_d5b9285584f1776feb0da6565dd30495
#
_entry.id   d5b9285584f1776feb0da6565dd30495
#
_cell.length_a   1.000
_cell.length_b   1.000
_cell.length_c   1.000
_cell.angle_alpha   90.00
_cell.angle_beta   90.00
_cell.angle_gamma   90.00
#
_symmetry.space_group_name_H-M   'P 1'
#
loop_
_entity.id
_entity.type
_entity.pdbx_description
1 polymer ?
#
loop_
_entity_poly.entity_id
_entity_poly.type
_entity_poly.pdbx_seq_one_letter_code
_entity_poly.pdbx_strand_id
1 'polypeptide(L)'
;MTVVVKLGGARAVDPAGALGDIARLVDAEGGSVSEAVLVHGGSTAVDETLERLGIDPEYVETPSGVVGRFTDAETMRVFEMVLPGRLNTELVADLRSDGVDAVGLSGVDGGLLSGPRRSAVRVSENGKRKIRRGDHSGSPRPVDDTLLETLLAAGYTPVVSPP
;
A
#
# COMPACT_ATOMS: atom_id res chain seq x y z
N MET A 1 21.54 -1.42 -9.76
CA MET A 1 20.26 -1.15 -10.48
C MET A 1 19.14 -1.42 -9.49
N THR A 2 18.30 -0.43 -9.21
CA THR A 2 17.17 -0.57 -8.30
C THR A 2 15.93 -1.05 -9.06
N VAL A 3 15.25 -2.07 -8.53
CA VAL A 3 14.00 -2.60 -9.07
C VAL A 3 12.86 -2.28 -8.11
N VAL A 4 11.73 -1.80 -8.63
CA VAL A 4 10.50 -1.59 -7.86
C VAL A 4 9.50 -2.68 -8.20
N VAL A 5 9.10 -3.46 -7.21
CA VAL A 5 8.11 -4.52 -7.34
C VAL A 5 6.81 -4.08 -6.69
N LYS A 6 5.69 -4.19 -7.42
CA LYS A 6 4.37 -3.90 -6.87
C LYS A 6 3.59 -5.19 -6.64
N LEU A 7 3.20 -5.47 -5.41
CA LEU A 7 2.24 -6.51 -5.06
C LEU A 7 0.82 -5.93 -5.01
N GLY A 8 -0.05 -6.43 -5.88
CA GLY A 8 -1.48 -6.11 -5.82
C GLY A 8 -2.12 -6.70 -4.57
N GLY A 9 -3.12 -6.01 -4.01
CA GLY A 9 -3.86 -6.47 -2.83
C GLY A 9 -5.12 -7.28 -3.15
N ALA A 10 -5.26 -7.79 -4.36
CA ALA A 10 -6.41 -8.61 -4.76
C ALA A 10 -6.18 -10.09 -4.45
N ARG A 11 -7.27 -10.85 -4.22
CA ARG A 11 -7.23 -12.30 -3.93
C ARG A 11 -6.50 -13.17 -4.96
N ALA A 12 -6.30 -12.66 -6.18
CA ALA A 12 -5.65 -13.39 -7.26
C ALA A 12 -4.11 -13.38 -7.20
N VAL A 13 -3.51 -12.65 -6.27
CA VAL A 13 -2.06 -12.58 -6.09
C VAL A 13 -1.66 -13.61 -5.05
N ASP A 14 -0.74 -14.50 -5.40
CA ASP A 14 -0.06 -15.38 -4.45
C ASP A 14 1.14 -14.61 -3.83
N PRO A 15 1.02 -14.15 -2.58
CA PRO A 15 2.11 -13.41 -1.95
C PRO A 15 3.35 -14.26 -1.74
N ALA A 16 3.19 -15.52 -1.35
CA ALA A 16 4.32 -16.40 -1.00
C ALA A 16 5.22 -16.68 -2.21
N GLY A 17 4.63 -16.98 -3.38
CA GLY A 17 5.39 -17.14 -4.62
C GLY A 17 6.13 -15.87 -5.01
N ALA A 18 5.47 -14.71 -4.92
CA ALA A 18 6.08 -13.43 -5.24
C ALA A 18 7.22 -13.06 -4.29
N LEU A 19 7.09 -13.34 -2.98
CA LEU A 19 8.15 -13.07 -2.00
C LEU A 19 9.37 -13.95 -2.23
N GLY A 20 9.19 -15.24 -2.53
CA GLY A 20 10.28 -16.12 -2.92
C GLY A 20 11.02 -15.68 -4.20
N ASP A 21 10.29 -15.08 -5.16
CA ASP A 21 10.91 -14.49 -6.35
C ASP A 21 11.73 -13.23 -5.99
N ILE A 22 11.22 -12.39 -5.10
CA ILE A 22 11.93 -11.20 -4.62
C ILE A 22 13.21 -11.61 -3.87
N ALA A 23 13.11 -12.60 -2.97
CA ALA A 23 14.28 -13.11 -2.25
C ALA A 23 15.38 -13.56 -3.21
N ARG A 24 15.02 -14.34 -4.25
CA ARG A 24 15.96 -14.75 -5.29
C ARG A 24 16.54 -13.58 -6.11
N LEU A 25 15.77 -12.52 -6.33
CA LEU A 25 16.24 -11.34 -7.07
C LEU A 25 17.33 -10.57 -6.32
N VAL A 26 17.19 -10.46 -4.99
CA VAL A 26 18.09 -9.65 -4.13
C VAL A 26 19.14 -10.48 -3.37
N ASP A 27 19.18 -11.79 -3.60
CA ASP A 27 20.16 -12.68 -2.99
C ASP A 27 21.60 -12.18 -3.22
N ALA A 28 22.34 -11.95 -2.13
CA ALA A 28 23.70 -11.42 -2.18
C ALA A 28 24.70 -12.33 -2.93
N GLU A 29 24.44 -13.63 -3.00
CA GLU A 29 25.35 -14.61 -3.62
C GLU A 29 25.05 -14.92 -5.10
N GLY A 30 23.86 -14.59 -5.58
CA GLY A 30 23.44 -14.93 -6.96
C GLY A 30 22.34 -14.08 -7.53
N GLY A 31 21.85 -13.09 -6.82
CA GLY A 31 20.77 -12.23 -7.26
C GLY A 31 21.11 -11.36 -8.46
N SER A 32 20.11 -11.13 -9.30
CA SER A 32 20.28 -10.34 -10.55
C SER A 32 20.18 -8.83 -10.34
N VAL A 33 19.77 -8.39 -9.16
CA VAL A 33 19.66 -6.96 -8.82
C VAL A 33 20.34 -6.68 -7.49
N SER A 34 20.92 -5.48 -7.38
CA SER A 34 21.61 -5.04 -6.17
C SER A 34 20.69 -4.41 -5.14
N GLU A 35 19.51 -3.96 -5.57
CA GLU A 35 18.58 -3.19 -4.73
C GLU A 35 17.13 -3.43 -5.19
N ALA A 36 16.21 -3.61 -4.26
CA ALA A 36 14.80 -3.69 -4.55
C ALA A 36 13.97 -2.90 -3.54
N VAL A 37 12.85 -2.35 -4.02
CA VAL A 37 11.79 -1.76 -3.20
C VAL A 37 10.50 -2.51 -3.49
N LEU A 38 9.86 -3.03 -2.45
CA LEU A 38 8.55 -3.65 -2.56
C LEU A 38 7.47 -2.64 -2.18
N VAL A 39 6.45 -2.48 -3.03
CA VAL A 39 5.25 -1.67 -2.73
C VAL A 39 4.04 -2.59 -2.74
N HIS A 40 3.25 -2.61 -1.69
CA HIS A 40 2.10 -3.49 -1.63
C HIS A 40 0.77 -2.75 -1.44
N GLY A 41 -0.32 -3.37 -1.87
CA GLY A 41 -1.69 -2.98 -1.56
C GLY A 41 -2.32 -3.96 -0.55
N GLY A 42 -3.64 -3.90 -0.41
CA GLY A 42 -4.35 -4.76 0.54
C GLY A 42 -5.86 -4.50 0.60
N SER A 43 -6.47 -4.08 -0.51
CA SER A 43 -7.89 -3.68 -0.54
C SER A 43 -8.83 -4.77 -0.01
N THR A 44 -8.60 -6.03 -0.38
CA THR A 44 -9.42 -7.15 0.08
C THR A 44 -9.31 -7.34 1.60
N ALA A 45 -8.09 -7.26 2.14
CA ALA A 45 -7.88 -7.41 3.58
C ALA A 45 -8.49 -6.26 4.40
N VAL A 46 -8.53 -5.07 3.82
CA VAL A 46 -9.24 -3.91 4.41
C VAL A 46 -10.74 -4.16 4.44
N ASP A 47 -11.35 -4.62 3.32
CA ASP A 47 -12.78 -4.93 3.27
C ASP A 47 -13.16 -6.02 4.27
N GLU A 48 -12.43 -7.13 4.30
CA GLU A 48 -12.65 -8.21 5.26
C GLU A 48 -12.52 -7.75 6.72
N THR A 49 -11.64 -6.78 6.99
CA THR A 49 -11.49 -6.24 8.34
C THR A 49 -12.63 -5.29 8.70
N LEU A 50 -13.07 -4.44 7.76
CA LEU A 50 -14.25 -3.59 7.94
C LEU A 50 -15.48 -4.44 8.26
N GLU A 51 -15.75 -5.48 7.45
CA GLU A 51 -16.87 -6.40 7.66
C GLU A 51 -16.81 -7.09 9.05
N ARG A 52 -15.63 -7.56 9.48
CA ARG A 52 -15.44 -8.15 10.82
C ARG A 52 -15.71 -7.17 11.96
N LEU A 53 -15.48 -5.88 11.72
CA LEU A 53 -15.78 -4.81 12.67
C LEU A 53 -17.25 -4.34 12.59
N GLY A 54 -18.05 -4.92 11.69
CA GLY A 54 -19.44 -4.53 11.48
C GLY A 54 -19.58 -3.21 10.70
N ILE A 55 -18.55 -2.83 9.95
CA ILE A 55 -18.52 -1.64 9.10
C ILE A 55 -18.66 -2.09 7.66
N ASP A 56 -19.73 -1.71 6.98
CA ASP A 56 -19.93 -2.03 5.57
C ASP A 56 -19.01 -1.18 4.68
N PRO A 57 -18.16 -1.80 3.84
CA PRO A 57 -17.33 -1.05 2.90
C PRO A 57 -18.20 -0.27 1.90
N GLU A 58 -18.07 1.05 1.86
CA GLU A 58 -18.80 1.89 0.94
C GLU A 58 -18.02 2.11 -0.36
N TYR A 59 -18.64 1.79 -1.50
CA TYR A 59 -18.09 2.07 -2.82
C TYR A 59 -18.93 3.12 -3.53
N VAL A 60 -18.28 4.05 -4.18
CA VAL A 60 -18.92 5.14 -4.93
C VAL A 60 -18.43 5.17 -6.37
N GLU A 61 -19.30 5.51 -7.28
CA GLU A 61 -18.98 5.73 -8.67
C GLU A 61 -18.73 7.22 -8.93
N THR A 62 -17.61 7.52 -9.58
CA THR A 62 -17.33 8.89 -10.04
C THR A 62 -18.13 9.23 -11.29
N PRO A 63 -18.30 10.52 -11.66
CA PRO A 63 -18.97 10.91 -12.92
C PRO A 63 -18.29 10.38 -14.19
N SER A 64 -17.05 9.90 -14.10
CA SER A 64 -16.32 9.26 -15.20
C SER A 64 -16.48 7.72 -15.24
N GLY A 65 -17.33 7.14 -14.36
CA GLY A 65 -17.58 5.70 -14.32
C GLY A 65 -16.55 4.90 -13.50
N VAL A 66 -15.61 5.54 -12.85
CA VAL A 66 -14.64 4.85 -12.00
C VAL A 66 -15.29 4.56 -10.64
N VAL A 67 -15.29 3.29 -10.25
CA VAL A 67 -15.74 2.86 -8.93
C VAL A 67 -14.57 2.79 -7.99
N GLY A 68 -14.67 3.43 -6.83
CA GLY A 68 -13.67 3.42 -5.78
C GLY A 68 -14.30 3.41 -4.40
N ARG A 69 -13.53 2.95 -3.39
CA ARG A 69 -14.00 2.99 -2.01
C ARG A 69 -14.08 4.44 -1.54
N PHE A 70 -15.21 4.78 -0.91
CA PHE A 70 -15.32 6.01 -0.15
C PHE A 70 -14.61 5.78 1.19
N THR A 71 -13.55 6.54 1.41
CA THR A 71 -12.70 6.36 2.58
C THR A 71 -12.95 7.49 3.57
N ASP A 72 -13.85 7.27 4.50
CA ASP A 72 -14.09 8.19 5.61
C ASP A 72 -13.05 8.01 6.73
N ALA A 73 -13.20 8.73 7.84
CA ALA A 73 -12.25 8.70 8.94
C ALA A 73 -12.20 7.33 9.65
N GLU A 74 -13.30 6.59 9.70
CA GLU A 74 -13.37 5.27 10.31
C GLU A 74 -12.72 4.23 9.40
N THR A 75 -13.05 4.24 8.13
CA THR A 75 -12.40 3.42 7.10
C THR A 75 -10.90 3.69 7.05
N MET A 76 -10.47 4.95 7.17
CA MET A 76 -9.04 5.29 7.17
C MET A 76 -8.29 4.67 8.35
N ARG A 77 -8.89 4.64 9.56
CA ARG A 77 -8.28 3.96 10.71
C ARG A 77 -8.09 2.45 10.46
N VAL A 78 -9.04 1.82 9.76
CA VAL A 78 -8.90 0.40 9.39
C VAL A 78 -7.77 0.23 8.37
N PHE A 79 -7.62 1.14 7.41
CA PHE A 79 -6.46 1.16 6.51
C PHE A 79 -5.14 1.21 7.28
N GLU A 80 -5.01 2.13 8.24
CA GLU A 80 -3.82 2.28 9.09
C GLU A 80 -3.51 1.02 9.91
N MET A 81 -4.53 0.32 10.40
CA MET A 81 -4.34 -0.95 11.12
C MET A 81 -3.92 -2.09 10.19
N VAL A 82 -4.51 -2.18 9.01
CA VAL A 82 -4.38 -3.34 8.12
C VAL A 82 -3.15 -3.24 7.24
N LEU A 83 -2.95 -2.11 6.55
CA LEU A 83 -1.88 -2.01 5.57
C LEU A 83 -0.50 -1.94 6.24
N PRO A 84 -0.13 -0.87 6.98
CA PRO A 84 1.17 -0.80 7.63
C PRO A 84 1.29 -1.71 8.85
N GLY A 85 0.18 -1.96 9.55
CA GLY A 85 0.19 -2.80 10.76
C GLY A 85 0.30 -4.28 10.45
N ARG A 86 -0.74 -4.89 9.92
CA ARG A 86 -0.79 -6.34 9.69
C ARG A 86 -0.02 -6.78 8.45
N LEU A 87 -0.45 -6.30 7.26
CA LEU A 87 0.08 -6.84 5.99
C LEU A 87 1.57 -6.53 5.80
N ASN A 88 1.97 -5.30 6.08
CA ASN A 88 3.38 -4.92 5.95
C ASN A 88 4.26 -5.75 6.91
N THR A 89 3.81 -5.94 8.15
CA THR A 89 4.54 -6.75 9.14
C THR A 89 4.64 -8.21 8.72
N GLU A 90 3.56 -8.80 8.19
CA GLU A 90 3.56 -10.18 7.66
C GLU A 90 4.56 -10.30 6.49
N LEU A 91 4.49 -9.42 5.50
CA LEU A 91 5.40 -9.43 4.34
C LEU A 91 6.88 -9.26 4.74
N VAL A 92 7.16 -8.37 5.68
CA VAL A 92 8.53 -8.17 6.20
C VAL A 92 9.02 -9.42 6.94
N ALA A 93 8.17 -10.04 7.76
CA ALA A 93 8.53 -11.27 8.48
C ALA A 93 8.85 -12.42 7.50
N ASP A 94 8.03 -12.59 6.47
CA ASP A 94 8.24 -13.61 5.45
C ASP A 94 9.54 -13.38 4.66
N LEU A 95 9.79 -12.15 4.17
CA LEU A 95 11.04 -11.82 3.49
C LEU A 95 12.26 -12.04 4.38
N ARG A 96 12.18 -11.68 5.66
CA ARG A 96 13.28 -11.92 6.61
C ARG A 96 13.50 -13.40 6.87
N SER A 97 12.45 -14.23 6.85
CA SER A 97 12.61 -15.69 6.95
C SER A 97 13.33 -16.29 5.73
N ASP A 98 13.23 -15.64 4.58
CA ASP A 98 13.92 -15.99 3.34
C ASP A 98 15.32 -15.34 3.22
N GLY A 99 15.82 -14.71 4.29
CA GLY A 99 17.17 -14.14 4.34
C GLY A 99 17.30 -12.71 3.79
N VAL A 100 16.20 -12.05 3.42
CA VAL A 100 16.22 -10.66 2.96
C VAL A 100 16.21 -9.69 4.14
N ASP A 101 17.12 -8.71 4.16
CA ASP A 101 17.13 -7.65 5.16
C ASP A 101 16.01 -6.61 4.87
N ALA A 102 14.76 -7.04 5.04
CA ALA A 102 13.59 -6.25 4.78
C ALA A 102 13.25 -5.28 5.93
N VAL A 103 12.81 -4.07 5.57
CA VAL A 103 12.33 -3.02 6.49
C VAL A 103 10.97 -2.52 6.04
N GLY A 104 9.97 -2.59 6.92
CA GLY A 104 8.61 -2.10 6.67
C GLY A 104 8.51 -0.59 6.88
N LEU A 105 7.83 0.07 5.94
CA LEU A 105 7.54 1.50 5.96
C LEU A 105 6.08 1.74 5.59
N SER A 106 5.48 2.75 6.19
CA SER A 106 4.27 3.37 5.67
C SER A 106 4.59 4.64 4.89
N GLY A 107 3.66 5.13 4.11
CA GLY A 107 3.87 6.36 3.34
C GLY A 107 4.15 7.61 4.18
N VAL A 108 3.81 7.61 5.49
CA VAL A 108 4.10 8.74 6.39
C VAL A 108 5.52 8.72 6.96
N ASP A 109 6.19 7.56 6.93
CA ASP A 109 7.52 7.42 7.50
C ASP A 109 8.55 8.24 6.71
N GLY A 110 9.31 9.05 7.42
CA GLY A 110 10.27 9.97 6.81
C GLY A 110 9.67 11.03 5.87
N GLY A 111 8.33 11.16 5.81
CA GLY A 111 7.67 12.04 4.86
C GLY A 111 7.65 11.52 3.43
N LEU A 112 7.87 10.20 3.24
CA LEU A 112 7.98 9.53 1.93
C LEU A 112 6.83 9.91 0.99
N LEU A 113 5.58 9.86 1.48
CA LEU A 113 4.40 10.28 0.73
C LEU A 113 3.71 11.45 1.42
N SER A 114 3.53 12.52 0.71
CA SER A 114 2.79 13.69 1.19
C SER A 114 1.86 14.21 0.10
N GLY A 115 0.82 14.95 0.50
CA GLY A 115 -0.07 15.56 -0.48
C GLY A 115 -1.32 16.18 0.13
N PRO A 116 -2.05 16.98 -0.65
CA PRO A 116 -3.30 17.56 -0.19
C PRO A 116 -4.38 16.48 -0.09
N ARG A 117 -5.06 16.44 1.06
CA ARG A 117 -6.24 15.62 1.25
C ARG A 117 -7.41 16.17 0.43
N ARG A 118 -8.18 15.29 -0.16
CA ARG A 118 -9.49 15.59 -0.74
C ARG A 118 -10.54 15.51 0.35
N SER A 119 -11.11 16.63 0.76
CA SER A 119 -12.20 16.65 1.76
C SER A 119 -13.55 16.21 1.20
N ALA A 120 -13.67 16.07 -0.12
CA ALA A 120 -14.91 15.68 -0.80
C ALA A 120 -14.61 15.05 -2.17
N VAL A 121 -15.47 14.11 -2.56
CA VAL A 121 -15.45 13.46 -3.88
C VAL A 121 -16.73 13.75 -4.65
N ARG A 122 -16.64 13.83 -5.98
CA ARG A 122 -17.79 13.88 -6.85
C ARG A 122 -18.23 12.47 -7.18
N VAL A 123 -19.49 12.17 -6.92
CA VAL A 123 -20.07 10.84 -7.14
C VAL A 123 -21.27 10.93 -8.10
N SER A 124 -21.56 9.81 -8.75
CA SER A 124 -22.77 9.60 -9.54
C SER A 124 -23.71 8.69 -8.74
N GLU A 125 -24.85 9.20 -8.32
CA GLU A 125 -25.88 8.42 -7.65
C GLU A 125 -27.21 8.56 -8.39
N ASN A 126 -27.76 7.45 -8.86
CA ASN A 126 -29.01 7.42 -9.65
C ASN A 126 -28.98 8.39 -10.86
N GLY A 127 -27.85 8.43 -11.57
CA GLY A 127 -27.64 9.31 -12.73
C GLY A 127 -27.47 10.80 -12.39
N LYS A 128 -27.43 11.16 -11.11
CA LYS A 128 -27.24 12.55 -10.66
C LYS A 128 -25.85 12.73 -10.05
N ARG A 129 -25.22 13.85 -10.38
CA ARG A 129 -23.92 14.24 -9.78
C ARG A 129 -24.15 14.82 -8.39
N LYS A 130 -23.47 14.27 -7.40
CA LYS A 130 -23.49 14.75 -6.02
C LYS A 130 -22.07 14.97 -5.50
N ILE A 131 -21.95 15.65 -4.37
CA ILE A 131 -20.71 15.83 -3.64
C ILE A 131 -20.83 15.10 -2.31
N ARG A 132 -19.97 14.11 -2.10
CA ARG A 132 -19.81 13.42 -0.80
C ARG A 132 -18.64 14.06 -0.06
N ARG A 133 -18.88 14.47 1.18
CA ARG A 133 -17.89 15.08 2.07
C ARG A 133 -17.37 14.06 3.08
N GLY A 134 -16.19 14.33 3.65
CA GLY A 134 -15.58 13.47 4.67
C GLY A 134 -14.61 12.43 4.09
N ASP A 135 -14.30 12.52 2.81
CA ASP A 135 -13.31 11.65 2.19
C ASP A 135 -11.89 11.95 2.72
N HIS A 136 -11.10 10.89 2.94
CA HIS A 136 -9.72 10.94 3.42
C HIS A 136 -8.71 10.59 2.34
N SER A 137 -9.14 10.36 1.10
CA SER A 137 -8.21 10.17 -0.01
C SER A 137 -7.40 11.43 -0.29
N GLY A 138 -6.27 11.26 -0.93
CA GLY A 138 -5.36 12.35 -1.26
C GLY A 138 -4.90 12.31 -2.71
N SER A 139 -4.11 13.31 -3.07
CA SER A 139 -3.34 13.31 -4.30
C SER A 139 -1.87 13.46 -3.91
N PRO A 140 -1.04 12.43 -4.14
CA PRO A 140 0.35 12.49 -3.74
C PRO A 140 1.08 13.61 -4.48
N ARG A 141 2.00 14.27 -3.79
CA ARG A 141 3.04 15.13 -4.37
C ARG A 141 4.19 14.28 -4.88
N PRO A 142 5.23 14.86 -5.48
CA PRO A 142 6.46 14.12 -5.71
C PRO A 142 6.93 13.43 -4.43
N VAL A 143 7.38 12.18 -4.56
CA VAL A 143 7.86 11.37 -3.44
C VAL A 143 9.19 11.94 -2.93
N ASP A 144 9.38 12.00 -1.61
CA ASP A 144 10.69 12.20 -1.02
C ASP A 144 11.35 10.83 -0.81
N ASP A 145 12.24 10.47 -1.70
CA ASP A 145 12.89 9.16 -1.74
C ASP A 145 14.16 9.07 -0.88
N THR A 146 14.54 10.13 -0.18
CA THR A 146 15.76 10.20 0.65
C THR A 146 15.87 9.04 1.64
N LEU A 147 14.74 8.67 2.29
CA LEU A 147 14.71 7.54 3.23
C LEU A 147 14.93 6.21 2.52
N LEU A 148 14.33 6.02 1.34
CA LEU A 148 14.51 4.80 0.53
C LEU A 148 15.97 4.66 0.09
N GLU A 149 16.58 5.72 -0.44
CA GLU A 149 17.98 5.73 -0.85
C GLU A 149 18.91 5.39 0.33
N THR A 150 18.63 5.95 1.51
CA THR A 150 19.41 5.66 2.73
C THR A 150 19.33 4.19 3.12
N LEU A 151 18.15 3.58 3.09
CA LEU A 151 17.96 2.17 3.44
C LEU A 151 18.60 1.25 2.40
N LEU A 152 18.43 1.53 1.11
CA LEU A 152 19.05 0.78 0.03
C LEU A 152 20.58 0.82 0.12
N ALA A 153 21.15 1.99 0.36
CA ALA A 153 22.61 2.15 0.55
C ALA A 153 23.15 1.39 1.77
N ALA A 154 22.29 1.17 2.79
CA ALA A 154 22.61 0.38 3.96
C ALA A 154 22.36 -1.13 3.78
N GLY A 155 21.94 -1.58 2.59
CA GLY A 155 21.70 -2.99 2.28
C GLY A 155 20.31 -3.50 2.65
N TYR A 156 19.39 -2.63 3.04
CA TYR A 156 18.02 -3.03 3.34
C TYR A 156 17.13 -3.05 2.09
N THR A 157 16.09 -3.89 2.14
CA THR A 157 15.01 -3.93 1.15
C THR A 157 13.77 -3.26 1.75
N PRO A 158 13.41 -2.03 1.35
CA PRO A 158 12.22 -1.35 1.83
C PRO A 158 10.94 -2.03 1.35
N VAL A 159 9.99 -2.24 2.26
CA VAL A 159 8.63 -2.74 1.99
C VAL A 159 7.66 -1.63 2.32
N VAL A 160 7.11 -0.99 1.29
CA VAL A 160 6.29 0.22 1.44
C VAL A 160 4.82 -0.09 1.37
N SER A 161 4.10 0.28 2.39
CA SER A 161 2.64 0.32 2.45
C SER A 161 2.18 1.74 2.14
N PRO A 162 1.56 2.01 0.99
CA PRO A 162 0.88 3.29 0.79
C PRO A 162 -0.22 3.46 1.83
N PRO A 163 -0.45 4.67 2.35
CA PRO A 163 -1.52 4.94 3.30
C PRO A 163 -2.89 4.77 2.68
#